data_54a41edaa80156f4f3a1bc9bb3df3bb8
#
_entry.id   54a41edaa80156f4f3a1bc9bb3df3bb8
#
_cell.length_a   1.000
_cell.length_b   1.000
_cell.length_c   1.000
_cell.angle_alpha   90.00
_cell.angle_beta   90.00
_cell.angle_gamma   90.00
#
_symmetry.space_group_name_H-M   'P 1'
#
loop_
_entity.id
_entity.type
_entity.pdbx_description
1 polymer ?
#
loop_
_entity_poly.entity_id
_entity_poly.type
_entity_poly.pdbx_seq_one_letter_code
_entity_poly.pdbx_strand_id
1 'polypeptide(L)'
;VAPSWNVITTEGTVHSAILSYVRETRVRATLYARYEEQERVSVTVYDLDFRGEYDLVYDGPLSTTIQLFFPFPDNLETLHEVRLLVDGEEPPEVQYTTSGISWQAVLRPGEERQVHITYQADGANSFAYGLYHGQRSDVDVSIAVVGLAGSTVPKTSLPVTRHEVTEDGEILAWDYAGLIIDRDVQFTLPTRLSFAQRIAELQDDFRVLAGLAPFLVALFLVSLAAVFHLTRVRLGLESYLLAGCGMALFFPLLIFLSGIVDLIPAAVLALVLVSGLLLVFLSLAAGWPQARWRVGLLLLIFLGFFSLGLLSPWRGLMLTSGGLLLVGTMMLLYARRPPVPEPEPAPPSANVVSEPDPAPPPDEANPEPE
;
A
#
# COMPACT_ATOMS: atom_id res chain seq x y z
N VAL A 1 -11.95 -26.47 -9.30
CA VAL A 1 -12.28 -27.67 -8.51
C VAL A 1 -11.82 -28.86 -9.33
N ALA A 2 -11.10 -29.83 -8.72
CA ALA A 2 -10.59 -31.00 -9.40
C ALA A 2 -11.74 -31.91 -9.89
N PRO A 3 -11.53 -32.66 -10.96
CA PRO A 3 -12.50 -33.68 -11.38
C PRO A 3 -12.75 -34.65 -10.22
N SER A 4 -14.02 -34.85 -9.89
CA SER A 4 -14.43 -35.83 -8.89
C SER A 4 -14.91 -37.09 -9.56
N TRP A 5 -14.61 -38.25 -8.96
CA TRP A 5 -14.99 -39.56 -9.46
C TRP A 5 -15.96 -40.20 -8.49
N ASN A 6 -17.12 -40.58 -8.98
CA ASN A 6 -18.07 -41.38 -8.22
C ASN A 6 -18.24 -42.73 -8.85
N VAL A 7 -18.12 -43.81 -8.08
CA VAL A 7 -18.47 -45.15 -8.50
C VAL A 7 -19.95 -45.37 -8.26
N ILE A 8 -20.72 -45.59 -9.35
CA ILE A 8 -22.14 -45.90 -9.26
C ILE A 8 -22.27 -47.44 -9.24
N THR A 9 -22.65 -47.99 -8.08
CA THR A 9 -23.01 -49.39 -8.00
C THR A 9 -24.52 -49.55 -8.19
N THR A 10 -24.92 -50.62 -8.89
CA THR A 10 -26.31 -50.92 -9.23
C THR A 10 -27.21 -51.23 -8.02
N GLU A 11 -26.66 -51.31 -6.80
CA GLU A 11 -27.36 -51.61 -5.55
C GLU A 11 -27.54 -50.43 -4.60
N GLY A 12 -27.34 -49.19 -5.07
CA GLY A 12 -27.72 -47.99 -4.30
C GLY A 12 -26.89 -47.67 -3.05
N THR A 13 -25.82 -48.41 -2.78
CA THR A 13 -24.89 -48.16 -1.68
C THR A 13 -23.61 -47.53 -2.25
N VAL A 14 -23.45 -46.23 -2.00
CA VAL A 14 -22.21 -45.53 -2.29
C VAL A 14 -21.13 -46.00 -1.30
N HIS A 15 -20.41 -47.05 -1.66
CA HIS A 15 -19.13 -47.34 -1.02
C HIS A 15 -18.10 -46.40 -1.63
N SER A 16 -17.70 -45.36 -0.88
CA SER A 16 -16.60 -44.49 -1.22
C SER A 16 -15.26 -45.23 -1.04
N ALA A 17 -15.07 -46.32 -1.75
CA ALA A 17 -13.74 -46.88 -1.99
C ALA A 17 -13.19 -46.10 -3.19
N ILE A 18 -12.11 -45.36 -3.02
CA ILE A 18 -11.39 -44.70 -4.09
C ILE A 18 -10.74 -45.79 -4.95
N LEU A 19 -11.48 -46.27 -5.95
CA LEU A 19 -11.04 -47.32 -6.88
C LEU A 19 -10.47 -46.74 -8.18
N SER A 20 -10.54 -45.43 -8.35
CA SER A 20 -9.98 -44.71 -9.50
C SER A 20 -9.23 -43.50 -9.04
N TYR A 21 -8.12 -43.19 -9.67
CA TYR A 21 -7.30 -42.01 -9.36
C TYR A 21 -6.71 -41.41 -10.62
N VAL A 22 -6.40 -40.10 -10.52
CA VAL A 22 -5.67 -39.39 -11.57
C VAL A 22 -4.18 -39.56 -11.28
N ARG A 23 -3.49 -40.34 -12.14
CA ARG A 23 -2.05 -40.56 -12.00
C ARG A 23 -1.26 -39.34 -12.32
N GLU A 24 -1.62 -38.64 -13.40
CA GLU A 24 -0.94 -37.46 -13.88
C GLU A 24 -1.95 -36.38 -14.28
N THR A 25 -1.66 -35.15 -13.88
CA THR A 25 -2.41 -33.96 -14.25
C THR A 25 -1.47 -33.02 -14.99
N ARG A 26 -1.74 -32.74 -16.26
CA ARG A 26 -1.05 -31.75 -17.08
C ARG A 26 -2.02 -30.65 -17.44
N VAL A 27 -1.76 -29.43 -16.98
CA VAL A 27 -2.60 -28.26 -17.26
C VAL A 27 -1.78 -27.16 -17.90
N ARG A 28 -2.31 -26.58 -18.95
CA ARG A 28 -1.81 -25.37 -19.59
C ARG A 28 -2.95 -24.38 -19.67
N ALA A 29 -2.77 -23.23 -19.04
CA ALA A 29 -3.74 -22.17 -19.07
C ALA A 29 -3.07 -20.84 -19.47
N THR A 30 -3.75 -20.07 -20.31
CA THR A 30 -3.31 -18.72 -20.67
C THR A 30 -4.42 -17.73 -20.32
N LEU A 31 -4.08 -16.76 -19.47
CA LEU A 31 -4.95 -15.67 -19.06
C LEU A 31 -4.52 -14.40 -19.84
N TYR A 32 -5.34 -13.93 -20.76
CA TYR A 32 -5.16 -12.64 -21.43
C TYR A 32 -5.79 -11.56 -20.56
N ALA A 33 -5.01 -10.98 -19.67
CA ALA A 33 -5.49 -10.08 -18.65
C ALA A 33 -5.39 -8.63 -19.06
N ARG A 34 -6.40 -7.84 -18.70
CA ARG A 34 -6.48 -6.40 -18.94
C ARG A 34 -7.15 -5.68 -17.79
N TYR A 35 -6.86 -4.39 -17.65
CA TYR A 35 -7.60 -3.53 -16.71
C TYR A 35 -8.86 -3.01 -17.39
N GLU A 36 -9.99 -3.11 -16.71
CA GLU A 36 -11.27 -2.56 -17.12
C GLU A 36 -11.81 -1.61 -16.05
N GLU A 37 -12.33 -0.47 -16.45
CA GLU A 37 -12.89 0.51 -15.53
C GLU A 37 -14.42 0.29 -15.43
N GLN A 38 -14.86 -0.25 -14.31
CA GLN A 38 -16.29 -0.47 -14.01
C GLN A 38 -16.72 0.49 -12.90
N GLU A 39 -17.66 1.40 -13.18
CA GLU A 39 -18.28 2.31 -12.17
C GLU A 39 -17.29 3.04 -11.24
N ARG A 40 -16.12 3.47 -11.76
CA ARG A 40 -15.02 4.13 -11.03
C ARG A 40 -14.10 3.18 -10.23
N VAL A 41 -14.27 1.89 -10.40
CA VAL A 41 -13.38 0.86 -9.85
C VAL A 41 -12.62 0.22 -10.99
N SER A 42 -11.29 0.15 -10.88
CA SER A 42 -10.49 -0.60 -11.85
C SER A 42 -10.47 -2.06 -11.43
N VAL A 43 -11.00 -2.92 -12.29
CA VAL A 43 -11.06 -4.37 -12.13
C VAL A 43 -10.11 -5.00 -13.12
N THR A 44 -9.42 -6.06 -12.72
CA THR A 44 -8.64 -6.87 -13.64
C THR A 44 -9.51 -7.98 -14.17
N VAL A 45 -9.80 -7.96 -15.47
CA VAL A 45 -10.53 -9.01 -16.18
C VAL A 45 -9.57 -9.82 -17.04
N TYR A 46 -9.91 -11.04 -17.31
CA TYR A 46 -9.11 -11.91 -18.19
C TYR A 46 -9.98 -12.80 -19.06
N ASP A 47 -9.50 -13.08 -20.26
CA ASP A 47 -9.99 -14.15 -21.12
C ASP A 47 -9.09 -15.37 -20.91
N LEU A 48 -9.65 -16.50 -20.61
CA LEU A 48 -8.95 -17.76 -20.29
C LEU A 48 -9.01 -18.72 -21.46
N ASP A 49 -7.86 -19.26 -21.88
CA ASP A 49 -7.73 -20.46 -22.71
C ASP A 49 -7.20 -21.59 -21.84
N PHE A 50 -8.03 -22.58 -21.56
CA PHE A 50 -7.71 -23.70 -20.68
C PHE A 50 -7.58 -25.02 -21.45
N ARG A 51 -6.50 -25.78 -21.13
CA ARG A 51 -6.26 -27.12 -21.61
C ARG A 51 -5.78 -28.01 -20.46
N GLY A 52 -6.55 -29.02 -20.15
CA GLY A 52 -6.21 -30.01 -19.14
C GLY A 52 -6.12 -31.42 -19.74
N GLU A 53 -5.08 -32.16 -19.41
CA GLU A 53 -4.87 -33.55 -19.74
C GLU A 53 -4.75 -34.36 -18.44
N TYR A 54 -5.50 -35.43 -18.34
CA TYR A 54 -5.61 -36.26 -17.14
C TYR A 54 -5.45 -37.70 -17.48
N ASP A 55 -4.45 -38.39 -16.91
CA ASP A 55 -4.29 -39.81 -17.03
C ASP A 55 -5.05 -40.50 -15.89
N LEU A 56 -6.18 -41.11 -16.25
CA LEU A 56 -7.06 -41.80 -15.32
C LEU A 56 -6.71 -43.28 -15.27
N VAL A 57 -6.58 -43.83 -14.07
CA VAL A 57 -6.35 -45.26 -13.84
C VAL A 57 -7.47 -45.84 -12.96
N TYR A 58 -8.02 -46.98 -13.38
CA TYR A 58 -8.99 -47.70 -12.59
C TYR A 58 -8.39 -48.99 -12.03
N ASP A 59 -8.20 -49.07 -10.72
CA ASP A 59 -7.61 -50.21 -10.00
C ASP A 59 -8.65 -51.10 -9.28
N GLY A 60 -9.93 -50.93 -9.59
CA GLY A 60 -10.99 -51.73 -8.98
C GLY A 60 -10.93 -53.21 -9.39
N PRO A 61 -11.43 -54.14 -8.55
CA PRO A 61 -11.36 -55.59 -8.82
C PRO A 61 -12.38 -56.07 -9.86
N LEU A 62 -13.40 -55.32 -10.17
CA LEU A 62 -14.48 -55.65 -11.08
C LEU A 62 -14.75 -54.52 -12.05
N SER A 63 -15.23 -54.85 -13.26
CA SER A 63 -15.73 -53.83 -14.19
C SER A 63 -16.89 -53.06 -13.55
N THR A 64 -16.83 -51.76 -13.57
CA THR A 64 -17.85 -50.90 -12.97
C THR A 64 -18.09 -49.63 -13.79
N THR A 65 -19.26 -49.04 -13.63
CA THR A 65 -19.54 -47.72 -14.20
C THR A 65 -18.93 -46.64 -13.31
N ILE A 66 -18.07 -45.82 -13.88
CA ILE A 66 -17.57 -44.63 -13.23
C ILE A 66 -18.21 -43.38 -13.84
N GLN A 67 -18.42 -42.38 -13.03
CA GLN A 67 -18.83 -41.06 -13.46
C GLN A 67 -17.68 -40.08 -13.20
N LEU A 68 -17.19 -39.47 -14.28
CA LEU A 68 -16.32 -38.30 -14.22
C LEU A 68 -17.18 -37.09 -14.07
N PHE A 69 -16.83 -36.22 -13.12
CA PHE A 69 -17.35 -34.87 -13.03
C PHE A 69 -16.21 -33.89 -12.96
N PHE A 70 -16.12 -33.01 -13.95
CA PHE A 70 -15.16 -31.90 -13.98
C PHE A 70 -15.94 -30.61 -13.70
N PRO A 71 -15.86 -30.05 -12.49
CA PRO A 71 -16.53 -28.80 -12.16
C PRO A 71 -15.79 -27.61 -12.76
N PHE A 72 -16.53 -26.62 -13.21
CA PHE A 72 -15.95 -25.34 -13.59
C PHE A 72 -15.63 -24.49 -12.35
N PRO A 73 -14.61 -23.63 -12.40
CA PRO A 73 -14.34 -22.67 -11.35
C PRO A 73 -15.53 -21.72 -11.12
N ASP A 74 -15.86 -21.45 -9.85
CA ASP A 74 -17.00 -20.60 -9.46
C ASP A 74 -16.85 -19.13 -9.85
N ASN A 75 -15.62 -18.69 -10.17
CA ASN A 75 -15.29 -17.30 -10.50
C ASN A 75 -15.27 -16.99 -12.00
N LEU A 76 -15.76 -17.92 -12.84
CA LEU A 76 -15.91 -17.67 -14.28
C LEU A 76 -17.26 -17.01 -14.56
N GLU A 77 -17.26 -15.96 -15.41
CA GLU A 77 -18.47 -15.24 -15.79
C GLU A 77 -19.18 -15.90 -16.97
N THR A 78 -18.41 -16.28 -17.99
CA THR A 78 -18.91 -16.95 -19.20
C THR A 78 -18.03 -18.12 -19.59
N LEU A 79 -18.61 -19.10 -20.27
CA LEU A 79 -17.92 -20.30 -20.76
C LEU A 79 -18.18 -20.49 -22.25
N HIS A 80 -17.11 -20.71 -23.00
CA HIS A 80 -17.15 -20.90 -24.43
C HIS A 80 -16.35 -22.14 -24.85
N GLU A 81 -16.69 -22.72 -25.99
CA GLU A 81 -15.95 -23.79 -26.67
C GLU A 81 -15.54 -24.97 -25.78
N VAL A 82 -16.44 -25.35 -24.88
CA VAL A 82 -16.20 -26.48 -23.95
C VAL A 82 -16.18 -27.81 -24.71
N ARG A 83 -15.09 -28.58 -24.58
CA ARG A 83 -14.94 -29.90 -25.17
C ARG A 83 -14.30 -30.88 -24.20
N LEU A 84 -14.80 -32.09 -24.19
CA LEU A 84 -14.20 -33.26 -23.54
C LEU A 84 -13.85 -34.30 -24.60
N LEU A 85 -12.60 -34.76 -24.62
CA LEU A 85 -12.16 -35.89 -25.40
C LEU A 85 -11.64 -36.98 -24.47
N VAL A 86 -11.94 -38.22 -24.78
CA VAL A 86 -11.41 -39.42 -24.11
C VAL A 86 -10.69 -40.26 -25.15
N ASP A 87 -9.41 -40.52 -24.92
CA ASP A 87 -8.53 -41.20 -25.85
C ASP A 87 -8.50 -40.56 -27.26
N GLY A 88 -8.70 -39.20 -27.28
CA GLY A 88 -8.68 -38.40 -28.50
C GLY A 88 -10.02 -38.28 -29.25
N GLU A 89 -11.07 -38.97 -28.79
CA GLU A 89 -12.39 -38.96 -29.41
C GLU A 89 -13.43 -38.32 -28.46
N GLU A 90 -14.45 -37.65 -28.99
CA GLU A 90 -15.57 -37.17 -28.21
C GLU A 90 -16.46 -38.34 -27.79
N PRO A 91 -16.56 -38.68 -26.50
CA PRO A 91 -17.30 -39.82 -26.06
C PRO A 91 -18.81 -39.58 -26.16
N PRO A 92 -19.61 -40.66 -26.38
CA PRO A 92 -21.05 -40.54 -26.32
C PRO A 92 -21.50 -40.16 -24.89
N GLU A 93 -22.64 -39.51 -24.77
CA GLU A 93 -23.32 -39.23 -23.49
C GLU A 93 -22.57 -38.27 -22.55
N VAL A 94 -21.79 -37.34 -23.12
CA VAL A 94 -21.25 -36.21 -22.33
C VAL A 94 -22.36 -35.22 -22.00
N GLN A 95 -22.46 -34.83 -20.75
CA GLN A 95 -23.40 -33.80 -20.30
C GLN A 95 -22.62 -32.54 -19.94
N TYR A 96 -22.92 -31.46 -20.65
CA TYR A 96 -22.38 -30.12 -20.37
C TYR A 96 -23.43 -29.36 -19.57
N THR A 97 -23.07 -28.93 -18.37
CA THR A 97 -23.93 -28.13 -17.48
C THR A 97 -23.23 -26.83 -17.10
N THR A 98 -23.93 -25.88 -16.53
CA THR A 98 -23.31 -24.64 -16.00
C THR A 98 -22.35 -24.89 -14.83
N SER A 99 -22.49 -26.03 -14.15
CA SER A 99 -21.63 -26.39 -13.01
C SER A 99 -20.41 -27.24 -13.39
N GLY A 100 -20.39 -27.82 -14.59
CA GLY A 100 -19.31 -28.69 -15.02
C GLY A 100 -19.66 -29.64 -16.15
N ILE A 101 -18.70 -30.52 -16.49
CA ILE A 101 -18.80 -31.58 -17.49
C ILE A 101 -18.98 -32.90 -16.75
N SER A 102 -19.97 -33.68 -17.15
CA SER A 102 -20.19 -35.03 -16.63
C SER A 102 -20.11 -36.06 -17.76
N TRP A 103 -19.39 -37.14 -17.50
CA TRP A 103 -19.26 -38.26 -18.41
C TRP A 103 -19.28 -39.57 -17.64
N GLN A 104 -19.92 -40.62 -18.22
CA GLN A 104 -19.99 -41.94 -17.63
C GLN A 104 -19.38 -42.99 -18.56
N ALA A 105 -18.64 -43.92 -17.97
CA ALA A 105 -18.06 -45.04 -18.70
C ALA A 105 -17.96 -46.29 -17.84
N VAL A 106 -18.04 -47.47 -18.50
CA VAL A 106 -17.74 -48.72 -17.85
C VAL A 106 -16.24 -48.98 -18.01
N LEU A 107 -15.51 -49.05 -16.89
CA LEU A 107 -14.08 -49.38 -16.89
C LEU A 107 -13.83 -50.79 -16.35
N ARG A 108 -12.80 -51.43 -16.89
CA ARG A 108 -12.32 -52.75 -16.47
C ARG A 108 -11.14 -52.58 -15.51
N PRO A 109 -10.87 -53.59 -14.65
CA PRO A 109 -9.68 -53.60 -13.79
C PRO A 109 -8.39 -53.34 -14.58
N GLY A 110 -7.58 -52.38 -14.11
CA GLY A 110 -6.33 -51.96 -14.75
C GLY A 110 -6.50 -51.13 -16.02
N GLU A 111 -7.71 -50.68 -16.34
CA GLU A 111 -7.95 -49.87 -17.54
C GLU A 111 -7.49 -48.43 -17.30
N GLU A 112 -6.76 -47.90 -18.26
CA GLU A 112 -6.27 -46.49 -18.29
C GLU A 112 -7.02 -45.71 -19.36
N ARG A 113 -7.33 -44.44 -19.08
CA ARG A 113 -7.97 -43.52 -20.00
C ARG A 113 -7.30 -42.16 -19.95
N GLN A 114 -7.07 -41.60 -21.13
CA GLN A 114 -6.58 -40.23 -21.24
C GLN A 114 -7.76 -39.28 -21.50
N VAL A 115 -7.96 -38.34 -20.59
CA VAL A 115 -9.05 -37.38 -20.68
C VAL A 115 -8.47 -35.98 -20.97
N HIS A 116 -8.94 -35.37 -22.06
CA HIS A 116 -8.57 -34.02 -22.45
C HIS A 116 -9.78 -33.10 -22.30
N ILE A 117 -9.59 -31.99 -21.61
CA ILE A 117 -10.62 -30.97 -21.39
C ILE A 117 -10.10 -29.64 -21.90
N THR A 118 -10.86 -28.99 -22.78
CA THR A 118 -10.56 -27.64 -23.24
C THR A 118 -11.77 -26.79 -23.11
N TYR A 119 -11.56 -25.52 -22.70
CA TYR A 119 -12.60 -24.49 -22.68
C TYR A 119 -11.98 -23.12 -22.72
N GLN A 120 -12.80 -22.15 -23.15
CA GLN A 120 -12.52 -20.73 -23.02
C GLN A 120 -13.50 -20.13 -22.03
N ALA A 121 -13.05 -19.14 -21.25
CA ALA A 121 -13.88 -18.50 -20.24
C ALA A 121 -13.41 -17.09 -19.94
N ASP A 122 -14.33 -16.27 -19.46
CA ASP A 122 -14.02 -14.93 -18.92
C ASP A 122 -14.03 -14.99 -17.40
N GLY A 123 -13.12 -14.25 -16.79
CA GLY A 123 -13.04 -14.18 -15.33
C GLY A 123 -12.44 -12.86 -14.84
N ALA A 124 -12.48 -12.63 -13.53
CA ALA A 124 -12.01 -11.38 -12.94
C ALA A 124 -11.22 -11.59 -11.63
N ASN A 125 -10.26 -10.70 -11.38
CA ASN A 125 -9.50 -10.50 -10.13
C ASN A 125 -8.64 -11.66 -9.62
N SER A 126 -9.04 -12.91 -9.83
CA SER A 126 -8.31 -14.07 -9.32
C SER A 126 -8.54 -15.28 -10.21
N PHE A 127 -7.57 -16.18 -10.20
CA PHE A 127 -7.68 -17.49 -10.84
C PHE A 127 -7.52 -18.57 -9.79
N ALA A 128 -8.38 -19.60 -9.86
CA ALA A 128 -8.32 -20.76 -8.99
C ALA A 128 -8.50 -22.04 -9.82
N TYR A 129 -7.59 -22.99 -9.64
CA TYR A 129 -7.69 -24.31 -10.24
C TYR A 129 -7.56 -25.36 -9.13
N GLY A 130 -8.64 -26.13 -8.92
CA GLY A 130 -8.67 -27.19 -7.93
C GLY A 130 -7.88 -28.41 -8.39
N LEU A 131 -7.07 -28.97 -7.50
CA LEU A 131 -6.37 -30.22 -7.68
C LEU A 131 -7.09 -31.33 -6.90
N TYR A 132 -6.85 -32.59 -7.29
CA TYR A 132 -7.47 -33.74 -6.62
C TYR A 132 -6.75 -34.03 -5.28
N HIS A 133 -7.42 -33.76 -4.16
CA HIS A 133 -6.82 -33.86 -2.83
C HIS A 133 -6.77 -35.30 -2.30
N GLY A 134 -5.75 -35.57 -1.49
CA GLY A 134 -5.63 -36.81 -0.71
C GLY A 134 -5.08 -38.02 -1.46
N GLN A 135 -4.73 -37.87 -2.73
CA GLN A 135 -4.09 -38.93 -3.52
C GLN A 135 -2.70 -38.52 -4.00
N ARG A 136 -1.87 -39.52 -4.24
CA ARG A 136 -0.54 -39.31 -4.82
C ARG A 136 -0.67 -39.17 -6.32
N SER A 137 -0.26 -38.04 -6.86
CA SER A 137 -0.35 -37.72 -8.28
C SER A 137 0.89 -36.94 -8.74
N ASP A 138 1.20 -37.07 -10.02
CA ASP A 138 2.15 -36.19 -10.70
C ASP A 138 1.38 -34.95 -11.20
N VAL A 139 1.93 -33.77 -10.95
CA VAL A 139 1.29 -32.49 -11.27
C VAL A 139 2.23 -31.64 -12.11
N ASP A 140 1.83 -31.35 -13.33
CA ASP A 140 2.49 -30.42 -14.25
C ASP A 140 1.50 -29.35 -14.69
N VAL A 141 1.45 -28.24 -13.95
CA VAL A 141 0.57 -27.11 -14.21
C VAL A 141 1.41 -25.91 -14.63
N SER A 142 1.07 -25.30 -15.76
CA SER A 142 1.70 -24.07 -16.23
C SER A 142 0.65 -23.05 -16.62
N ILE A 143 0.73 -21.87 -16.03
CA ILE A 143 -0.22 -20.78 -16.23
C ILE A 143 0.54 -19.55 -16.69
N ALA A 144 0.21 -19.07 -17.89
CA ALA A 144 0.73 -17.81 -18.42
C ALA A 144 -0.29 -16.70 -18.19
N VAL A 145 0.15 -15.59 -17.61
CA VAL A 145 -0.62 -14.35 -17.51
C VAL A 145 -0.02 -13.34 -18.48
N VAL A 146 -0.78 -12.96 -19.48
CA VAL A 146 -0.33 -12.08 -20.58
C VAL A 146 -1.10 -10.77 -20.53
N GLY A 147 -0.43 -9.66 -20.85
CA GLY A 147 -1.03 -8.32 -20.91
C GLY A 147 -0.88 -7.50 -19.62
N LEU A 148 -0.43 -8.12 -18.53
CA LEU A 148 -0.13 -7.42 -17.29
C LEU A 148 1.31 -7.71 -16.86
N ALA A 149 2.14 -6.69 -16.86
CA ALA A 149 3.45 -6.74 -16.23
C ALA A 149 3.28 -6.38 -14.74
N GLY A 150 3.29 -7.39 -13.90
CA GLY A 150 3.18 -7.16 -12.47
C GLY A 150 3.03 -8.48 -11.73
N SER A 151 3.46 -8.53 -10.48
CA SER A 151 3.49 -9.75 -9.72
C SER A 151 2.08 -10.21 -9.32
N THR A 152 1.66 -11.36 -9.85
CA THR A 152 0.58 -12.14 -9.25
C THR A 152 0.95 -12.54 -7.82
N VAL A 153 -0.01 -12.48 -6.91
CA VAL A 153 0.22 -12.85 -5.51
C VAL A 153 -0.39 -14.22 -5.26
N PRO A 154 0.41 -15.29 -5.05
CA PRO A 154 -0.11 -16.58 -4.63
C PRO A 154 -0.81 -16.45 -3.26
N LYS A 155 -2.09 -16.86 -3.19
CA LYS A 155 -2.83 -16.93 -1.92
C LYS A 155 -3.02 -18.38 -1.53
N THR A 156 -2.57 -18.78 -0.35
CA THR A 156 -2.80 -20.13 0.22
C THR A 156 -2.66 -21.30 -0.78
N SER A 157 -1.95 -21.05 -1.88
CA SER A 157 -1.76 -21.92 -3.02
C SER A 157 -0.66 -22.96 -2.76
N LEU A 158 -0.65 -24.00 -3.58
CA LEU A 158 0.51 -24.85 -3.73
C LEU A 158 1.74 -23.98 -4.10
N PRO A 159 2.92 -24.15 -3.47
CA PRO A 159 4.09 -23.34 -3.80
C PRO A 159 4.45 -23.43 -5.29
N VAL A 160 4.80 -22.30 -5.89
CA VAL A 160 5.25 -22.22 -7.29
C VAL A 160 6.65 -22.82 -7.40
N THR A 161 6.87 -23.75 -8.33
CA THR A 161 8.20 -24.35 -8.56
C THR A 161 9.05 -23.50 -9.49
N ARG A 162 8.43 -22.79 -10.45
CA ARG A 162 9.11 -21.89 -11.38
C ARG A 162 8.26 -20.66 -11.65
N HIS A 163 8.86 -19.48 -11.52
CA HIS A 163 8.23 -18.20 -11.83
C HIS A 163 9.14 -17.44 -12.79
N GLU A 164 8.64 -17.17 -13.99
CA GLU A 164 9.34 -16.42 -15.03
C GLU A 164 8.57 -15.16 -15.36
N VAL A 165 9.23 -14.01 -15.28
CA VAL A 165 8.67 -12.71 -15.68
C VAL A 165 9.16 -12.39 -17.08
N THR A 166 8.23 -12.08 -17.99
CA THR A 166 8.49 -11.67 -19.37
C THR A 166 8.12 -10.22 -19.59
N GLU A 167 8.45 -9.63 -20.76
CA GLU A 167 8.08 -8.25 -21.07
C GLU A 167 6.56 -8.03 -21.09
N ASP A 168 5.81 -9.03 -21.53
CA ASP A 168 4.34 -8.96 -21.73
C ASP A 168 3.54 -9.63 -20.61
N GLY A 169 4.20 -10.21 -19.59
CA GLY A 169 3.49 -10.91 -18.54
C GLY A 169 4.37 -11.81 -17.68
N GLU A 170 3.82 -12.87 -17.15
CA GLU A 170 4.50 -13.82 -16.28
C GLU A 170 4.02 -15.26 -16.51
N ILE A 171 4.89 -16.24 -16.23
CA ILE A 171 4.58 -17.66 -16.29
C ILE A 171 4.82 -18.26 -14.93
N LEU A 172 3.79 -18.90 -14.40
CA LEU A 172 3.80 -19.62 -13.13
C LEU A 172 3.72 -21.12 -13.43
N ALA A 173 4.63 -21.91 -12.87
CA ALA A 173 4.62 -23.35 -13.06
C ALA A 173 4.71 -24.12 -11.74
N TRP A 174 3.99 -25.23 -11.69
CA TRP A 174 3.95 -26.22 -10.62
C TRP A 174 4.29 -27.58 -11.21
N ASP A 175 5.48 -28.06 -10.92
CA ASP A 175 5.99 -29.36 -11.40
C ASP A 175 6.37 -30.18 -10.18
N TYR A 176 5.54 -31.19 -9.88
CA TYR A 176 5.68 -32.04 -8.72
C TYR A 176 5.46 -33.51 -9.11
N ALA A 177 6.39 -34.37 -8.73
CA ALA A 177 6.29 -35.81 -8.92
C ALA A 177 5.86 -36.50 -7.63
N GLY A 178 4.80 -37.30 -7.69
CA GLY A 178 4.31 -38.13 -6.60
C GLY A 178 3.88 -37.37 -5.36
N LEU A 179 3.31 -36.17 -5.53
CA LEU A 179 2.82 -35.33 -4.47
C LEU A 179 1.49 -35.84 -3.92
N ILE A 180 1.34 -35.82 -2.59
CA ILE A 180 0.03 -35.90 -1.93
C ILE A 180 -0.51 -34.49 -1.83
N ILE A 181 -1.51 -34.17 -2.63
CA ILE A 181 -2.03 -32.82 -2.80
C ILE A 181 -2.94 -32.47 -1.64
N ASP A 182 -2.69 -31.32 -0.98
CA ASP A 182 -3.49 -30.76 0.10
C ASP A 182 -4.00 -29.34 -0.20
N ARG A 183 -3.57 -28.76 -1.33
CA ARG A 183 -3.87 -27.37 -1.71
C ARG A 183 -4.12 -27.26 -3.20
N ASP A 184 -4.94 -26.27 -3.54
CA ASP A 184 -5.23 -25.88 -4.91
C ASP A 184 -4.19 -24.89 -5.45
N VAL A 185 -4.19 -24.68 -6.77
CA VAL A 185 -3.48 -23.61 -7.42
C VAL A 185 -4.39 -22.37 -7.41
N GLN A 186 -3.97 -21.35 -6.69
CA GLN A 186 -4.74 -20.10 -6.59
C GLN A 186 -3.82 -18.89 -6.52
N PHE A 187 -4.14 -17.86 -7.28
CA PHE A 187 -3.47 -16.55 -7.20
C PHE A 187 -4.42 -15.41 -7.52
N THR A 188 -4.05 -14.21 -7.08
CA THR A 188 -4.75 -12.97 -7.42
C THR A 188 -3.96 -12.23 -8.49
N LEU A 189 -4.69 -11.68 -9.45
CA LEU A 189 -4.14 -10.80 -10.47
C LEU A 189 -3.82 -9.42 -9.89
N PRO A 190 -2.80 -8.71 -10.41
CA PRO A 190 -2.50 -7.37 -9.99
C PRO A 190 -3.69 -6.44 -10.29
N THR A 191 -4.05 -5.62 -9.32
CA THR A 191 -5.12 -4.64 -9.47
C THR A 191 -4.55 -3.24 -9.65
N ARG A 192 -5.13 -2.45 -10.55
CA ARG A 192 -4.80 -1.05 -10.71
C ARG A 192 -5.78 -0.22 -9.90
N LEU A 193 -5.36 0.26 -8.76
CA LEU A 193 -6.22 1.10 -7.93
C LEU A 193 -6.51 2.43 -8.65
N SER A 194 -7.78 2.77 -8.80
CA SER A 194 -8.18 4.10 -9.26
C SER A 194 -7.78 5.16 -8.22
N PHE A 195 -7.73 6.43 -8.63
CA PHE A 195 -7.47 7.54 -7.71
C PHE A 195 -8.37 7.48 -6.45
N ALA A 196 -9.66 7.24 -6.65
CA ALA A 196 -10.63 7.17 -5.56
C ALA A 196 -10.36 5.99 -4.60
N GLN A 197 -9.98 4.83 -5.13
CA GLN A 197 -9.62 3.65 -4.33
C GLN A 197 -8.33 3.86 -3.53
N ARG A 198 -7.29 4.45 -4.14
CA ARG A 198 -6.04 4.80 -3.43
C ARG A 198 -6.30 5.75 -2.27
N ILE A 199 -7.14 6.77 -2.47
CA ILE A 199 -7.53 7.68 -1.38
C ILE A 199 -8.35 6.95 -0.32
N ALA A 200 -9.26 6.04 -0.72
CA ALA A 200 -10.06 5.27 0.24
C ALA A 200 -9.20 4.33 1.11
N GLU A 201 -8.20 3.65 0.53
CA GLU A 201 -7.26 2.80 1.29
C GLU A 201 -6.44 3.61 2.31
N LEU A 202 -6.07 4.83 1.96
CA LEU A 202 -5.29 5.73 2.82
C LEU A 202 -6.17 6.59 3.73
N GLN A 203 -7.50 6.43 3.65
CA GLN A 203 -8.45 7.31 4.37
C GLN A 203 -8.24 7.34 5.87
N ASP A 204 -7.98 6.20 6.50
CA ASP A 204 -7.76 6.12 7.95
C ASP A 204 -6.46 6.79 8.37
N ASP A 205 -5.38 6.63 7.60
CA ASP A 205 -4.11 7.29 7.85
C ASP A 205 -4.23 8.80 7.66
N PHE A 206 -4.92 9.24 6.61
CA PHE A 206 -5.17 10.66 6.36
C PHE A 206 -6.11 11.29 7.39
N ARG A 207 -7.07 10.55 7.93
CA ARG A 207 -7.94 11.02 9.01
C ARG A 207 -7.14 11.36 10.27
N VAL A 208 -6.18 10.49 10.64
CA VAL A 208 -5.28 10.75 11.77
C VAL A 208 -4.40 11.95 11.49
N LEU A 209 -3.83 12.04 10.29
CA LEU A 209 -2.98 13.15 9.87
C LEU A 209 -3.74 14.49 9.88
N ALA A 210 -4.94 14.53 9.29
CA ALA A 210 -5.79 15.72 9.24
C ALA A 210 -6.24 16.17 10.63
N GLY A 211 -6.55 15.22 11.53
CA GLY A 211 -6.91 15.53 12.92
C GLY A 211 -5.77 16.19 13.72
N LEU A 212 -4.52 15.80 13.45
CA LEU A 212 -3.34 16.34 14.12
C LEU A 212 -2.71 17.54 13.38
N ALA A 213 -3.08 17.79 12.13
CA ALA A 213 -2.52 18.89 11.33
C ALA A 213 -2.59 20.26 12.01
N PRO A 214 -3.73 20.72 12.60
CA PRO A 214 -3.79 22.00 13.29
C PRO A 214 -2.80 22.11 14.46
N PHE A 215 -2.66 21.00 15.22
CA PHE A 215 -1.70 20.95 16.33
C PHE A 215 -0.26 21.03 15.83
N LEU A 216 0.08 20.32 14.75
CA LEU A 216 1.42 20.37 14.15
C LEU A 216 1.76 21.75 13.59
N VAL A 217 0.80 22.41 12.95
CA VAL A 217 0.97 23.78 12.45
C VAL A 217 1.17 24.75 13.61
N ALA A 218 0.38 24.65 14.68
CA ALA A 218 0.54 25.50 15.87
C ALA A 218 1.90 25.27 16.55
N LEU A 219 2.32 24.02 16.74
CA LEU A 219 3.61 23.66 17.31
C LEU A 219 4.77 24.15 16.44
N PHE A 220 4.64 24.06 15.10
CA PHE A 220 5.60 24.62 14.15
C PHE A 220 5.73 26.13 14.32
N LEU A 221 4.62 26.87 14.39
CA LEU A 221 4.63 28.31 14.56
C LEU A 221 5.26 28.73 15.89
N VAL A 222 4.94 28.04 16.99
CA VAL A 222 5.57 28.29 18.31
C VAL A 222 7.08 28.02 18.24
N SER A 223 7.50 26.95 17.62
CA SER A 223 8.91 26.61 17.45
C SER A 223 9.64 27.60 16.56
N LEU A 224 8.99 28.07 15.49
CA LEU A 224 9.51 29.10 14.60
C LEU A 224 9.69 30.40 15.34
N ALA A 225 8.68 30.81 16.11
CA ALA A 225 8.75 32.03 16.95
C ALA A 225 9.87 31.94 18.01
N ALA A 226 10.03 30.76 18.64
CA ALA A 226 11.11 30.52 19.59
C ALA A 226 12.49 30.64 18.92
N VAL A 227 12.69 30.04 17.73
CA VAL A 227 13.95 30.14 16.97
C VAL A 227 14.27 31.60 16.64
N PHE A 228 13.31 32.39 16.13
CA PHE A 228 13.54 33.76 15.75
C PHE A 228 13.72 34.67 16.98
N HIS A 229 13.00 34.43 18.07
CA HIS A 229 13.21 35.10 19.34
C HIS A 229 14.63 34.87 19.90
N LEU A 230 15.10 33.60 19.87
CA LEU A 230 16.45 33.23 20.30
C LEU A 230 17.54 33.88 19.44
N THR A 231 17.28 34.11 18.17
CA THR A 231 18.24 34.70 17.22
C THR A 231 18.11 36.21 17.10
N ARG A 232 17.21 36.83 17.86
CA ARG A 232 16.92 38.28 17.86
C ARG A 232 16.47 38.83 16.49
N VAL A 233 15.95 37.96 15.61
CA VAL A 233 15.37 38.36 14.33
C VAL A 233 13.90 38.71 14.57
N ARG A 234 13.49 39.93 14.21
CA ARG A 234 12.08 40.36 14.31
C ARG A 234 11.37 40.07 12.99
N LEU A 235 10.39 39.18 13.03
CA LEU A 235 9.45 38.96 11.95
C LEU A 235 8.10 39.59 12.26
N GLY A 236 7.44 40.15 11.27
CA GLY A 236 6.06 40.62 11.40
C GLY A 236 5.08 39.48 11.59
N LEU A 237 3.94 39.72 12.22
CA LEU A 237 2.87 38.75 12.42
C LEU A 237 2.42 38.11 11.09
N GLU A 238 2.38 38.90 10.03
CA GLU A 238 2.03 38.45 8.67
C GLU A 238 2.95 37.31 8.15
N SER A 239 4.25 37.43 8.47
CA SER A 239 5.23 36.39 8.07
C SER A 239 4.99 35.05 8.79
N TYR A 240 4.56 35.09 10.05
CA TYR A 240 4.18 33.88 10.79
C TYR A 240 2.90 33.27 10.23
N LEU A 241 1.88 34.07 9.91
CA LEU A 241 0.64 33.60 9.33
C LEU A 241 0.89 32.95 7.96
N LEU A 242 1.68 33.59 7.08
CA LEU A 242 2.03 33.05 5.79
C LEU A 242 2.85 31.73 5.89
N ALA A 243 3.78 31.66 6.85
CA ALA A 243 4.54 30.44 7.12
C ALA A 243 3.63 29.33 7.63
N GLY A 244 2.65 29.62 8.48
CA GLY A 244 1.64 28.67 8.93
C GLY A 244 0.74 28.17 7.81
N CYS A 245 0.26 29.06 6.94
CA CYS A 245 -0.49 28.70 5.75
C CYS A 245 0.35 27.80 4.80
N GLY A 246 1.61 28.16 4.56
CA GLY A 246 2.51 27.33 3.76
C GLY A 246 2.72 25.93 4.33
N MET A 247 2.89 25.83 5.65
CA MET A 247 2.98 24.53 6.33
C MET A 247 1.67 23.75 6.23
N ALA A 248 0.52 24.42 6.35
CA ALA A 248 -0.79 23.77 6.24
C ALA A 248 -1.07 23.19 4.84
N LEU A 249 -0.53 23.82 3.77
CA LEU A 249 -0.67 23.33 2.40
C LEU A 249 0.03 21.99 2.17
N PHE A 250 0.95 21.58 3.01
CA PHE A 250 1.60 20.26 2.92
C PHE A 250 0.57 19.12 2.97
N PHE A 251 -0.41 19.20 3.87
CA PHE A 251 -1.37 18.12 4.10
C PHE A 251 -2.29 17.87 2.88
N PRO A 252 -3.01 18.86 2.33
CA PRO A 252 -3.83 18.64 1.14
C PRO A 252 -2.98 18.29 -0.09
N LEU A 253 -1.77 18.84 -0.21
CA LEU A 253 -0.85 18.50 -1.31
C LEU A 253 -0.42 17.03 -1.24
N LEU A 254 -0.08 16.53 -0.05
CA LEU A 254 0.28 15.12 0.16
C LEU A 254 -0.89 14.20 -0.22
N ILE A 255 -2.11 14.51 0.24
CA ILE A 255 -3.32 13.73 -0.08
C ILE A 255 -3.54 13.70 -1.60
N PHE A 256 -3.47 14.85 -2.27
CA PHE A 256 -3.68 14.93 -3.71
C PHE A 256 -2.62 14.16 -4.50
N LEU A 257 -1.33 14.32 -4.15
CA LEU A 257 -0.24 13.63 -4.83
C LEU A 257 -0.28 12.11 -4.62
N SER A 258 -0.66 11.64 -3.42
CA SER A 258 -0.77 10.20 -3.13
C SER A 258 -1.89 9.50 -3.90
N GLY A 259 -2.85 10.24 -4.44
CA GLY A 259 -3.84 9.71 -5.37
C GLY A 259 -3.30 9.47 -6.78
N ILE A 260 -2.22 10.18 -7.17
CA ILE A 260 -1.63 10.10 -8.52
C ILE A 260 -0.45 9.14 -8.55
N VAL A 261 0.42 9.21 -7.54
CA VAL A 261 1.63 8.40 -7.40
C VAL A 261 1.62 7.69 -6.05
N ASP A 262 2.52 6.72 -5.86
CA ASP A 262 2.63 6.00 -4.59
C ASP A 262 2.96 6.95 -3.43
N LEU A 263 2.59 6.55 -2.20
CA LEU A 263 2.71 7.38 -1.00
C LEU A 263 4.12 7.92 -0.75
N ILE A 264 5.16 7.09 -0.96
CA ILE A 264 6.55 7.49 -0.70
C ILE A 264 7.00 8.62 -1.66
N PRO A 265 6.94 8.49 -3.00
CA PRO A 265 7.31 9.57 -3.91
C PRO A 265 6.40 10.80 -3.76
N ALA A 266 5.10 10.64 -3.46
CA ALA A 266 4.20 11.74 -3.14
C ALA A 266 4.67 12.54 -1.93
N ALA A 267 5.06 11.85 -0.86
CA ALA A 267 5.55 12.44 0.37
C ALA A 267 6.87 13.20 0.15
N VAL A 268 7.81 12.62 -0.59
CA VAL A 268 9.08 13.28 -0.93
C VAL A 268 8.83 14.54 -1.76
N LEU A 269 7.95 14.46 -2.76
CA LEU A 269 7.63 15.60 -3.63
C LEU A 269 6.94 16.73 -2.82
N ALA A 270 5.94 16.40 -2.00
CA ALA A 270 5.28 17.36 -1.12
C ALA A 270 6.27 18.03 -0.13
N LEU A 271 7.16 17.22 0.47
CA LEU A 271 8.22 17.69 1.36
C LEU A 271 9.12 18.71 0.66
N VAL A 272 9.63 18.36 -0.53
CA VAL A 272 10.56 19.22 -1.29
C VAL A 272 9.89 20.53 -1.69
N LEU A 273 8.65 20.45 -2.23
CA LEU A 273 7.91 21.64 -2.69
C LEU A 273 7.60 22.60 -1.53
N VAL A 274 7.03 22.08 -0.43
CA VAL A 274 6.64 22.92 0.71
C VAL A 274 7.86 23.43 1.47
N SER A 275 8.89 22.59 1.69
CA SER A 275 10.13 23.03 2.32
C SER A 275 10.85 24.09 1.48
N GLY A 276 10.91 23.90 0.16
CA GLY A 276 11.49 24.88 -0.76
C GLY A 276 10.77 26.22 -0.70
N LEU A 277 9.43 26.21 -0.78
CA LEU A 277 8.60 27.41 -0.69
C LEU A 277 8.84 28.16 0.63
N LEU A 278 8.78 27.44 1.75
CA LEU A 278 8.97 28.03 3.09
C LEU A 278 10.40 28.55 3.30
N LEU A 279 11.42 27.80 2.82
CA LEU A 279 12.82 28.24 2.89
C LEU A 279 13.04 29.52 2.08
N VAL A 280 12.54 29.60 0.85
CA VAL A 280 12.65 30.82 0.03
C VAL A 280 11.95 31.99 0.72
N PHE A 281 10.70 31.81 1.13
CA PHE A 281 9.92 32.85 1.78
C PHE A 281 10.62 33.35 3.06
N LEU A 282 10.99 32.48 3.99
CA LEU A 282 11.61 32.85 5.26
C LEU A 282 13.04 33.38 5.09
N SER A 283 13.75 32.98 4.04
CA SER A 283 15.06 33.52 3.70
C SER A 283 14.99 34.97 3.22
N LEU A 284 13.94 35.32 2.47
CA LEU A 284 13.69 36.68 2.02
C LEU A 284 13.25 37.57 3.21
N ALA A 285 12.46 37.01 4.14
CA ALA A 285 11.95 37.74 5.30
C ALA A 285 12.99 37.97 6.43
N ALA A 286 13.88 36.97 6.66
CA ALA A 286 14.83 36.98 7.80
C ALA A 286 16.31 37.10 7.40
N GLY A 287 16.65 37.11 6.12
CA GLY A 287 18.00 37.08 5.61
C GLY A 287 18.59 35.67 5.43
N TRP A 288 19.18 35.41 4.26
CA TRP A 288 19.64 34.08 3.79
C TRP A 288 20.58 33.31 4.74
N PRO A 289 21.63 33.92 5.34
CA PRO A 289 22.58 33.13 6.12
C PRO A 289 21.99 32.53 7.39
N GLN A 290 21.00 33.19 7.97
CA GLN A 290 20.39 32.83 9.26
C GLN A 290 19.22 31.84 9.09
N ALA A 291 18.45 31.96 8.01
CA ALA A 291 17.27 31.16 7.75
C ALA A 291 17.65 29.73 7.29
N ARG A 292 18.66 29.59 6.45
CA ARG A 292 19.02 28.36 5.74
C ARG A 292 19.14 27.13 6.64
N TRP A 293 19.95 27.18 7.66
CA TRP A 293 20.19 26.03 8.54
C TRP A 293 19.14 25.84 9.62
N ARG A 294 18.71 26.91 10.24
CA ARG A 294 17.81 26.87 11.39
C ARG A 294 16.39 26.54 10.96
N VAL A 295 15.91 27.22 9.94
CA VAL A 295 14.57 26.96 9.38
C VAL A 295 14.56 25.63 8.63
N GLY A 296 15.62 25.31 7.86
CA GLY A 296 15.73 24.03 7.17
C GLY A 296 15.67 22.83 8.12
N LEU A 297 16.38 22.88 9.25
CA LEU A 297 16.34 21.85 10.28
C LEU A 297 14.94 21.76 10.92
N LEU A 298 14.30 22.89 11.20
CA LEU A 298 12.95 22.93 11.75
C LEU A 298 11.93 22.30 10.78
N LEU A 299 12.01 22.64 9.49
CA LEU A 299 11.15 22.06 8.46
C LEU A 299 11.37 20.54 8.32
N LEU A 300 12.61 20.08 8.36
CA LEU A 300 12.93 18.66 8.34
C LEU A 300 12.29 17.91 9.53
N ILE A 301 12.34 18.50 10.72
CA ILE A 301 11.72 17.91 11.91
C ILE A 301 10.20 17.86 11.75
N PHE A 302 9.55 18.96 11.37
CA PHE A 302 8.09 19.03 11.31
C PHE A 302 7.50 18.27 10.12
N LEU A 303 8.03 18.46 8.92
CA LEU A 303 7.53 17.80 7.71
C LEU A 303 8.04 16.38 7.59
N GLY A 304 9.31 16.10 7.93
CA GLY A 304 9.88 14.76 7.88
C GLY A 304 9.42 13.87 9.04
N PHE A 305 9.82 14.23 10.28
CA PHE A 305 9.58 13.34 11.41
C PHE A 305 8.14 13.38 11.93
N PHE A 306 7.57 14.57 12.13
CA PHE A 306 6.23 14.66 12.69
C PHE A 306 5.13 14.37 11.67
N SER A 307 5.17 14.97 10.50
CA SER A 307 4.09 14.79 9.53
C SER A 307 4.15 13.43 8.82
N LEU A 308 5.32 13.01 8.30
CA LEU A 308 5.47 11.72 7.65
C LEU A 308 5.54 10.55 8.64
N GLY A 309 6.05 10.79 9.85
CA GLY A 309 6.08 9.78 10.90
C GLY A 309 4.69 9.29 11.31
N LEU A 310 3.64 10.10 11.14
CA LEU A 310 2.26 9.70 11.41
C LEU A 310 1.72 8.64 10.44
N LEU A 311 2.25 8.59 9.23
CA LEU A 311 1.89 7.61 8.19
C LEU A 311 2.68 6.28 8.30
N SER A 312 3.68 6.23 9.17
CA SER A 312 4.55 5.06 9.33
C SER A 312 3.99 4.09 10.38
N PRO A 313 4.18 2.76 10.22
CA PRO A 313 3.94 1.79 11.29
C PRO A 313 4.80 2.07 12.54
N TRP A 314 5.88 2.83 12.41
CA TRP A 314 6.80 3.25 13.47
C TRP A 314 6.43 4.60 14.10
N ARG A 315 5.14 4.95 14.14
CA ARG A 315 4.62 6.26 14.61
C ARG A 315 5.24 6.71 15.93
N GLY A 316 5.29 5.82 16.92
CA GLY A 316 5.86 6.13 18.24
C GLY A 316 7.34 6.50 18.20
N LEU A 317 8.14 5.73 17.46
CA LEU A 317 9.57 5.99 17.31
C LEU A 317 9.84 7.32 16.58
N MET A 318 9.10 7.59 15.51
CA MET A 318 9.26 8.82 14.72
C MET A 318 8.86 10.06 15.53
N LEU A 319 7.74 10.01 16.27
CA LEU A 319 7.31 11.11 17.12
C LEU A 319 8.29 11.37 18.28
N THR A 320 8.79 10.32 18.93
CA THR A 320 9.77 10.50 20.04
C THR A 320 11.12 10.98 19.53
N SER A 321 11.62 10.46 18.41
CA SER A 321 12.88 10.95 17.82
C SER A 321 12.78 12.38 17.30
N GLY A 322 11.65 12.75 16.67
CA GLY A 322 11.35 14.12 16.27
C GLY A 322 11.29 15.08 17.46
N GLY A 323 10.63 14.65 18.55
CA GLY A 323 10.59 15.40 19.80
C GLY A 323 11.97 15.63 20.42
N LEU A 324 12.79 14.57 20.47
CA LEU A 324 14.17 14.65 20.96
C LEU A 324 15.03 15.61 20.12
N LEU A 325 14.91 15.53 18.78
CA LEU A 325 15.60 16.45 17.87
C LEU A 325 15.15 17.91 18.06
N LEU A 326 13.84 18.14 18.25
CA LEU A 326 13.30 19.46 18.50
C LEU A 326 13.85 20.06 19.81
N VAL A 327 13.74 19.33 20.92
CA VAL A 327 14.24 19.75 22.22
C VAL A 327 15.75 19.95 22.19
N GLY A 328 16.52 19.01 21.61
CA GLY A 328 17.97 19.12 21.47
C GLY A 328 18.39 20.34 20.66
N THR A 329 17.67 20.63 19.57
CA THR A 329 17.91 21.83 18.75
C THR A 329 17.64 23.11 19.56
N MET A 330 16.54 23.16 20.33
CA MET A 330 16.21 24.33 21.17
C MET A 330 17.25 24.52 22.28
N MET A 331 17.67 23.44 22.94
CA MET A 331 18.74 23.50 23.96
C MET A 331 20.05 24.03 23.38
N LEU A 332 20.44 23.53 22.19
CA LEU A 332 21.68 23.97 21.54
C LEU A 332 21.63 25.42 21.10
N LEU A 333 20.48 25.90 20.61
CA LEU A 333 20.28 27.30 20.27
C LEU A 333 20.31 28.21 21.53
N TYR A 334 19.72 27.73 22.63
CA TYR A 334 19.76 28.45 23.90
C TYR A 334 21.18 28.56 24.46
N ALA A 335 21.94 27.45 24.46
CA ALA A 335 23.32 27.42 24.95
C ALA A 335 24.29 28.30 24.12
N ARG A 336 23.99 28.54 22.87
CA ARG A 336 24.78 29.42 21.97
C ARG A 336 24.36 30.91 22.06
N ARG A 337 23.49 31.27 22.99
CA ARG A 337 23.17 32.68 23.21
C ARG A 337 24.42 33.43 23.66
N PRO A 338 24.80 34.53 23.03
CA PRO A 338 25.85 35.39 23.56
C PRO A 338 25.43 35.89 24.95
N PRO A 339 26.35 35.95 25.92
CA PRO A 339 26.05 36.48 27.24
C PRO A 339 25.42 37.88 27.09
N VAL A 340 24.38 38.12 27.87
CA VAL A 340 23.77 39.48 27.94
C VAL A 340 24.91 40.42 28.35
N PRO A 341 25.23 41.47 27.59
CA PRO A 341 26.24 42.41 28.00
C PRO A 341 25.83 42.95 29.38
N GLU A 342 26.74 42.82 30.34
CA GLU A 342 26.56 43.36 31.68
C GLU A 342 26.17 44.82 31.53
N PRO A 343 25.11 45.30 32.19
CA PRO A 343 24.70 46.70 32.07
C PRO A 343 25.94 47.55 32.39
N GLU A 344 26.34 48.35 31.42
CA GLU A 344 27.47 49.28 31.57
C GLU A 344 27.24 50.05 32.89
N PRO A 345 28.20 50.02 33.85
CA PRO A 345 28.03 50.71 35.10
C PRO A 345 27.60 52.15 34.81
N ALA A 346 26.48 52.52 35.40
CA ALA A 346 25.93 53.85 35.20
C ALA A 346 27.07 54.87 35.31
N PRO A 347 27.22 55.77 34.35
CA PRO A 347 28.27 56.81 34.45
C PRO A 347 28.20 57.45 35.81
N PRO A 348 29.36 57.61 36.50
CA PRO A 348 29.36 58.25 37.84
C PRO A 348 28.53 59.53 37.75
N SER A 349 27.52 59.62 38.61
CA SER A 349 26.59 60.75 38.66
C SER A 349 27.45 62.02 38.60
N ALA A 350 27.39 62.74 37.49
CA ALA A 350 28.02 64.03 37.37
C ALA A 350 27.60 64.76 38.58
N ASN A 351 28.60 65.21 39.41
CA ASN A 351 28.39 66.01 40.61
C ASN A 351 27.22 66.96 40.36
N VAL A 352 26.17 66.74 41.13
CA VAL A 352 25.14 67.77 41.25
C VAL A 352 25.87 69.03 41.62
N VAL A 353 26.11 69.87 40.63
CA VAL A 353 26.54 71.23 40.86
C VAL A 353 25.42 71.80 41.73
N SER A 354 25.76 72.03 43.04
CA SER A 354 24.88 72.63 43.99
C SER A 354 24.42 73.96 43.36
N GLU A 355 23.16 74.07 43.10
CA GLU A 355 22.53 75.30 42.65
C GLU A 355 22.84 76.37 43.70
N PRO A 356 23.42 77.50 43.35
CA PRO A 356 23.71 78.55 44.33
C PRO A 356 22.39 79.02 44.99
N ASP A 357 22.45 79.09 46.36
CA ASP A 357 21.34 79.55 47.20
C ASP A 357 20.70 80.81 46.58
N PRO A 358 19.40 80.90 46.50
CA PRO A 358 18.71 82.13 46.05
C PRO A 358 19.01 83.32 47.00
N ALA A 359 19.47 84.38 46.41
CA ALA A 359 19.75 85.63 47.11
C ALA A 359 18.56 86.06 47.98
N PRO A 360 18.81 86.54 49.22
CA PRO A 360 17.74 87.04 50.13
C PRO A 360 16.95 88.17 49.47
N PRO A 361 15.64 88.25 49.70
CA PRO A 361 14.81 89.33 49.16
C PRO A 361 15.23 90.66 49.70
N PRO A 362 15.15 91.76 48.90
CA PRO A 362 15.49 93.14 49.36
C PRO A 362 14.53 93.59 50.45
N ASP A 363 15.13 94.23 51.51
CA ASP A 363 14.46 94.87 52.63
C ASP A 363 13.33 95.79 52.15
N GLU A 364 12.12 95.54 52.59
CA GLU A 364 11.00 96.41 52.47
C GLU A 364 11.30 97.67 53.27
N ALA A 365 11.50 98.74 52.56
CA ALA A 365 11.61 100.11 53.17
C ALA A 365 10.33 100.49 53.90
N ASN A 366 10.48 100.73 55.21
CA ASN A 366 9.51 101.20 56.12
C ASN A 366 9.02 102.57 55.68
N PRO A 367 7.76 102.90 55.55
CA PRO A 367 7.30 104.28 55.35
C PRO A 367 7.25 105.00 56.68
N GLU A 368 7.93 106.15 56.72
CA GLU A 368 7.79 107.10 57.78
C GLU A 368 6.39 107.76 57.81
N PRO A 369 5.96 108.22 59.00
CA PRO A 369 4.61 108.73 59.21
C PRO A 369 4.55 110.21 58.91
N GLU A 370 3.49 110.66 58.25
CA GLU A 370 2.69 111.83 58.50
C GLU A 370 1.24 111.63 58.04
#